data_6c78ffe7bfcbdea4073d02a4b18e5539
#
_entry.id   6c78ffe7bfcbdea4073d02a4b18e5539
#
_cell.length_a   1.000
_cell.length_b   1.000
_cell.length_c   1.000
_cell.angle_alpha   90.00
_cell.angle_beta   90.00
_cell.angle_gamma   90.00
#
_symmetry.space_group_name_H-M   'P 1'
#
loop_
_entity.id
_entity.type
_entity.pdbx_description
1 polymer ?
#
loop_
_entity_poly.entity_id
_entity_poly.type
_entity_poly.pdbx_seq_one_letter_code
_entity_poly.pdbx_strand_id
1 'polypeptide(L)'
;MRIAYIINSVEGGGAALPVPSVVDVLRRGGADVKVFALTRRDGRALPAFDAANLDVSIRQGGEKDHIAALRWLDTALSEWRPTHLWTSLTRATLLGQLVSLRRHVPVVSWQHAAFLKPANRLLLRSTQSLSRLWIGDSETVTRLTAERLAVGPDRLVQWPIFRADPSAPRCEPWRPGEILRIGSLGRLHPVKGYDVLVDALGRLGHTNVPYELLIGGDGAQKEALSAQAQAAGITSLRLAGYVGDPGAFLAGLHAYVQPSRSEGLCVAAHEAMQAGLPVIASAVGELPHSIVDGTTGWTVPPGDARALASVLARLVGNPGDLAAMGGRARERLLDRFSAARFENIGLSILDRMRRF
;
A
#
# COMPACT_ATOMS: atom_id res chain seq x y z
N MET A 1 -6.98 -17.80 -21.22
CA MET A 1 -5.82 -16.89 -21.11
C MET A 1 -4.94 -17.38 -19.98
N ARG A 2 -3.62 -17.46 -20.17
CA ARG A 2 -2.66 -17.86 -19.12
C ARG A 2 -1.81 -16.64 -18.76
N ILE A 3 -1.94 -16.14 -17.55
CA ILE A 3 -1.29 -14.89 -17.09
C ILE A 3 -0.17 -15.23 -16.13
N ALA A 4 1.08 -14.91 -16.48
CA ALA A 4 2.19 -14.94 -15.55
C ALA A 4 2.20 -13.62 -14.76
N TYR A 5 1.82 -13.67 -13.48
CA TYR A 5 1.88 -12.53 -12.57
C TYR A 5 3.27 -12.44 -11.94
N ILE A 6 4.08 -11.49 -12.39
CA ILE A 6 5.48 -11.33 -11.97
C ILE A 6 5.56 -10.21 -10.93
N ILE A 7 6.08 -10.52 -9.74
CA ILE A 7 6.25 -9.57 -8.65
C ILE A 7 7.68 -9.58 -8.10
N ASN A 8 8.13 -8.46 -7.54
CA ASN A 8 9.49 -8.36 -7.00
C ASN A 8 9.76 -9.34 -5.85
N SER A 9 8.80 -9.48 -4.92
CA SER A 9 8.96 -10.33 -3.73
C SER A 9 7.60 -10.72 -3.13
N VAL A 10 7.62 -11.74 -2.25
CA VAL A 10 6.49 -12.15 -1.42
C VAL A 10 6.61 -11.62 0.01
N GLU A 11 7.14 -10.42 0.16
CA GLU A 11 7.23 -9.74 1.46
C GLU A 11 5.88 -9.24 1.97
N GLY A 12 5.75 -9.08 3.28
CA GLY A 12 4.57 -8.46 3.89
C GLY A 12 4.50 -6.96 3.58
N GLY A 13 3.71 -6.58 2.58
CA GLY A 13 3.56 -5.18 2.20
C GLY A 13 2.43 -4.93 1.20
N GLY A 14 2.11 -3.65 0.99
CA GLY A 14 0.96 -3.21 0.21
C GLY A 14 0.93 -3.62 -1.27
N ALA A 15 2.01 -4.15 -1.82
CA ALA A 15 2.02 -4.66 -3.20
C ALA A 15 1.81 -6.18 -3.29
N ALA A 16 2.22 -6.95 -2.26
CA ALA A 16 2.11 -8.41 -2.28
C ALA A 16 0.83 -8.91 -1.58
N LEU A 17 0.49 -8.37 -0.41
CA LEU A 17 -0.70 -8.80 0.33
C LEU A 17 -2.02 -8.74 -0.46
N PRO A 18 -2.27 -7.74 -1.34
CA PRO A 18 -3.48 -7.70 -2.15
C PRO A 18 -3.50 -8.63 -3.37
N VAL A 19 -2.38 -9.28 -3.73
CA VAL A 19 -2.31 -10.17 -4.93
C VAL A 19 -3.40 -11.24 -4.94
N PRO A 20 -3.77 -11.89 -3.82
CA PRO A 20 -4.88 -12.84 -3.83
C PRO A 20 -6.19 -12.27 -4.37
N SER A 21 -6.58 -11.06 -3.96
CA SER A 21 -7.80 -10.41 -4.44
C SER A 21 -7.73 -10.07 -5.93
N VAL A 22 -6.56 -9.68 -6.43
CA VAL A 22 -6.34 -9.42 -7.86
C VAL A 22 -6.46 -10.70 -8.67
N VAL A 23 -5.78 -11.76 -8.24
CA VAL A 23 -5.80 -13.08 -8.91
C VAL A 23 -7.21 -13.68 -8.91
N ASP A 24 -7.97 -13.51 -7.82
CA ASP A 24 -9.36 -13.94 -7.74
C ASP A 24 -10.22 -13.30 -8.85
N VAL A 25 -10.11 -11.99 -9.07
CA VAL A 25 -10.83 -11.31 -10.17
C VAL A 25 -10.40 -11.83 -11.53
N LEU A 26 -9.09 -12.00 -11.76
CA LEU A 26 -8.60 -12.52 -13.03
C LEU A 26 -9.05 -13.96 -13.29
N ARG A 27 -9.08 -14.83 -12.25
CA ARG A 27 -9.59 -16.21 -12.35
C ARG A 27 -11.09 -16.24 -12.62
N ARG A 28 -11.89 -15.40 -11.96
CA ARG A 28 -13.34 -15.29 -12.23
C ARG A 28 -13.61 -14.80 -13.64
N GLY A 29 -12.73 -13.99 -14.21
CA GLY A 29 -12.75 -13.60 -15.61
C GLY A 29 -12.25 -14.70 -16.58
N GLY A 30 -11.98 -15.93 -16.13
CA GLY A 30 -11.58 -17.07 -16.95
C GLY A 30 -10.07 -17.12 -17.28
N ALA A 31 -9.22 -16.44 -16.52
CA ALA A 31 -7.78 -16.55 -16.66
C ALA A 31 -7.19 -17.64 -15.76
N ASP A 32 -6.24 -18.41 -16.28
CA ASP A 32 -5.33 -19.24 -15.49
C ASP A 32 -4.14 -18.36 -15.06
N VAL A 33 -3.91 -18.22 -13.76
CA VAL A 33 -2.92 -17.28 -13.21
C VAL A 33 -1.93 -18.00 -12.33
N LYS A 34 -0.63 -17.83 -12.64
CA LYS A 34 0.48 -18.27 -11.80
C LYS A 34 1.35 -17.07 -11.40
N VAL A 35 1.75 -17.03 -10.14
CA VAL A 35 2.59 -15.97 -9.57
C VAL A 35 4.06 -16.36 -9.65
N PHE A 36 4.91 -15.45 -10.13
CA PHE A 36 6.35 -15.59 -10.20
C PHE A 36 7.01 -14.49 -9.36
N ALA A 37 7.56 -14.85 -8.20
CA ALA A 37 8.26 -13.91 -7.34
C ALA A 37 9.76 -13.95 -7.58
N LEU A 38 10.37 -12.79 -7.85
CA LEU A 38 11.80 -12.66 -8.16
C LEU A 38 12.70 -12.85 -6.93
N THR A 39 12.15 -12.68 -5.72
CA THR A 39 12.83 -12.94 -4.45
C THR A 39 11.81 -13.33 -3.38
N ARG A 40 12.25 -14.04 -2.34
CA ARG A 40 11.40 -14.39 -1.19
C ARG A 40 11.26 -13.23 -0.19
N ARG A 41 12.37 -12.56 0.16
CA ARG A 41 12.49 -11.65 1.30
C ARG A 41 11.98 -12.30 2.60
N ASP A 42 11.10 -11.62 3.35
CA ASP A 42 10.55 -12.14 4.61
C ASP A 42 9.45 -13.20 4.44
N GLY A 43 8.89 -13.34 3.24
CA GLY A 43 7.87 -14.34 2.91
C GLY A 43 6.52 -14.14 3.61
N ARG A 44 6.28 -13.01 4.25
CA ARG A 44 5.06 -12.75 5.05
C ARG A 44 3.76 -12.70 4.26
N ALA A 45 3.82 -12.60 2.93
CA ALA A 45 2.63 -12.69 2.09
C ALA A 45 2.22 -14.15 1.78
N LEU A 46 3.10 -15.14 2.00
CA LEU A 46 2.85 -16.53 1.64
C LEU A 46 1.62 -17.14 2.31
N PRO A 47 1.37 -16.95 3.62
CA PRO A 47 0.16 -17.49 4.23
C PRO A 47 -1.14 -17.02 3.55
N ALA A 48 -1.20 -15.76 3.09
CA ALA A 48 -2.36 -15.25 2.36
C ALA A 48 -2.44 -15.84 0.94
N PHE A 49 -1.30 -16.12 0.30
CA PHE A 49 -1.25 -16.78 -1.00
C PHE A 49 -1.70 -18.24 -0.90
N ASP A 50 -1.24 -18.96 0.11
CA ASP A 50 -1.62 -20.36 0.39
C ASP A 50 -3.13 -20.46 0.71
N ALA A 51 -3.67 -19.57 1.54
CA ALA A 51 -5.09 -19.51 1.86
C ALA A 51 -5.97 -19.25 0.62
N ALA A 52 -5.45 -18.53 -0.37
CA ALA A 52 -6.12 -18.29 -1.66
C ALA A 52 -5.79 -19.34 -2.75
N ASN A 53 -5.11 -20.42 -2.40
CA ASN A 53 -4.67 -21.47 -3.34
C ASN A 53 -3.97 -20.91 -4.59
N LEU A 54 -3.03 -19.97 -4.38
CA LEU A 54 -2.25 -19.43 -5.50
C LEU A 54 -1.13 -20.38 -5.88
N ASP A 55 -0.98 -20.65 -7.18
CA ASP A 55 0.23 -21.32 -7.72
C ASP A 55 1.37 -20.30 -7.77
N VAL A 56 2.42 -20.51 -6.96
CA VAL A 56 3.51 -19.56 -6.77
C VAL A 56 4.86 -20.22 -7.01
N SER A 57 5.63 -19.66 -7.93
CA SER A 57 7.05 -19.99 -8.12
C SER A 57 7.93 -18.89 -7.54
N ILE A 58 8.77 -19.23 -6.57
CA ILE A 58 9.64 -18.27 -5.88
C ILE A 58 11.10 -18.55 -6.23
N ARG A 59 11.76 -17.55 -6.80
CA ARG A 59 13.19 -17.64 -7.08
C ARG A 59 14.01 -17.57 -5.80
N GLN A 60 14.96 -18.49 -5.68
CA GLN A 60 15.99 -18.46 -4.64
C GLN A 60 17.16 -17.58 -5.12
N GLY A 61 17.23 -16.35 -4.63
CA GLY A 61 18.27 -15.40 -5.05
C GLY A 61 18.05 -13.99 -4.49
N GLY A 62 19.03 -13.13 -4.73
CA GLY A 62 19.09 -11.78 -4.18
C GLY A 62 18.28 -10.73 -4.97
N GLU A 63 18.38 -9.49 -4.49
CA GLU A 63 17.67 -8.36 -5.10
C GLU A 63 18.47 -7.67 -6.23
N LYS A 64 19.80 -7.83 -6.24
CA LYS A 64 20.70 -7.11 -7.14
C LYS A 64 21.22 -7.97 -8.30
N ASP A 65 20.98 -9.26 -8.32
CA ASP A 65 21.41 -10.23 -9.31
C ASP A 65 20.48 -10.29 -10.54
N HIS A 66 20.37 -9.16 -11.25
CA HIS A 66 19.39 -8.97 -12.32
C HIS A 66 19.51 -10.00 -13.46
N ILE A 67 20.74 -10.36 -13.85
CA ILE A 67 20.99 -11.33 -14.93
C ILE A 67 20.51 -12.73 -14.54
N ALA A 68 20.82 -13.18 -13.32
CA ALA A 68 20.35 -14.47 -12.83
C ALA A 68 18.84 -14.51 -12.69
N ALA A 69 18.22 -13.39 -12.24
CA ALA A 69 16.76 -13.27 -12.16
C ALA A 69 16.11 -13.30 -13.55
N LEU A 70 16.71 -12.65 -14.56
CA LEU A 70 16.22 -12.68 -15.94
C LEU A 70 16.27 -14.09 -16.52
N ARG A 71 17.38 -14.82 -16.35
CA ARG A 71 17.53 -16.19 -16.83
C ARG A 71 16.52 -17.13 -16.17
N TRP A 72 16.38 -17.05 -14.83
CA TRP A 72 15.40 -17.84 -14.11
C TRP A 72 13.97 -17.57 -14.61
N LEU A 73 13.61 -16.28 -14.74
CA LEU A 73 12.28 -15.89 -15.22
C LEU A 73 12.02 -16.42 -16.64
N ASP A 74 12.99 -16.29 -17.54
CA ASP A 74 12.88 -16.78 -18.90
C ASP A 74 12.68 -18.31 -18.94
N THR A 75 13.44 -19.08 -18.13
CA THR A 75 13.27 -20.53 -18.03
C THR A 75 11.89 -20.89 -17.48
N ALA A 76 11.48 -20.31 -16.35
CA ALA A 76 10.20 -20.60 -15.71
C ALA A 76 8.99 -20.26 -16.63
N LEU A 77 9.08 -19.17 -17.39
CA LEU A 77 8.07 -18.80 -18.38
C LEU A 77 8.10 -19.70 -19.62
N SER A 78 9.26 -20.30 -19.97
CA SER A 78 9.36 -21.31 -21.03
C SER A 78 8.58 -22.57 -20.71
N GLU A 79 8.66 -23.01 -19.48
CA GLU A 79 7.99 -24.21 -18.97
C GLU A 79 6.48 -23.98 -18.85
N TRP A 80 6.09 -22.86 -18.26
CA TRP A 80 4.68 -22.57 -18.00
C TRP A 80 3.92 -22.05 -19.22
N ARG A 81 4.58 -21.43 -20.21
CA ARG A 81 4.03 -20.94 -21.50
C ARG A 81 2.85 -19.98 -21.31
N PRO A 82 3.05 -18.79 -20.69
CA PRO A 82 2.01 -17.79 -20.57
C PRO A 82 1.59 -17.22 -21.92
N THR A 83 0.35 -16.76 -22.02
CA THR A 83 -0.14 -15.96 -23.14
C THR A 83 0.02 -14.46 -22.88
N HIS A 84 0.14 -14.06 -21.60
CA HIS A 84 0.28 -12.66 -21.17
C HIS A 84 1.20 -12.58 -19.95
N LEU A 85 1.96 -11.49 -19.85
CA LEU A 85 2.73 -11.16 -18.66
C LEU A 85 2.04 -10.01 -17.91
N TRP A 86 1.87 -10.18 -16.63
CA TRP A 86 1.43 -9.13 -15.69
C TRP A 86 2.58 -8.83 -14.75
N THR A 87 3.07 -7.59 -14.74
CA THR A 87 4.23 -7.22 -13.95
C THR A 87 3.85 -6.19 -12.87
N SER A 88 4.32 -6.41 -11.66
CA SER A 88 4.06 -5.57 -10.49
C SER A 88 5.36 -5.09 -9.89
N LEU A 89 5.55 -3.77 -9.78
CA LEU A 89 6.77 -3.09 -9.33
C LEU A 89 7.89 -3.04 -10.39
N THR A 90 8.85 -2.11 -10.19
CA THR A 90 9.84 -1.72 -11.20
C THR A 90 10.71 -2.86 -11.72
N ARG A 91 11.30 -3.69 -10.82
CA ARG A 91 12.19 -4.78 -11.24
C ARG A 91 11.44 -5.84 -12.06
N ALA A 92 10.27 -6.23 -11.58
CA ALA A 92 9.41 -7.18 -12.30
C ALA A 92 9.00 -6.63 -13.67
N THR A 93 8.68 -5.34 -13.76
CA THR A 93 8.34 -4.68 -15.03
C THR A 93 9.51 -4.72 -16.00
N LEU A 94 10.70 -4.27 -15.61
CA LEU A 94 11.85 -4.24 -16.50
C LEU A 94 12.27 -5.65 -16.98
N LEU A 95 12.31 -6.63 -16.06
CA LEU A 95 12.65 -8.01 -16.44
C LEU A 95 11.56 -8.68 -17.29
N GLY A 96 10.27 -8.46 -16.96
CA GLY A 96 9.16 -8.95 -17.74
C GLY A 96 9.13 -8.38 -19.16
N GLN A 97 9.39 -7.08 -19.32
CA GLN A 97 9.53 -6.43 -20.63
C GLN A 97 10.67 -7.03 -21.47
N LEU A 98 11.84 -7.30 -20.86
CA LEU A 98 12.96 -7.93 -21.55
C LEU A 98 12.64 -9.36 -22.00
N VAL A 99 11.97 -10.16 -21.17
CA VAL A 99 11.52 -11.50 -21.55
C VAL A 99 10.47 -11.44 -22.65
N SER A 100 9.57 -10.45 -22.61
CA SER A 100 8.52 -10.29 -23.61
C SER A 100 9.07 -10.06 -25.02
N LEU A 101 10.15 -9.30 -25.16
CA LEU A 101 10.82 -9.07 -26.44
C LEU A 101 11.27 -10.38 -27.10
N ARG A 102 11.78 -11.31 -26.29
CA ARG A 102 12.26 -12.61 -26.78
C ARG A 102 11.10 -13.58 -27.09
N ARG A 103 10.04 -13.52 -26.27
CA ARG A 103 8.94 -14.51 -26.32
C ARG A 103 7.72 -14.02 -27.07
N HIS A 104 7.69 -12.75 -27.49
CA HIS A 104 6.57 -12.11 -28.16
C HIS A 104 5.25 -12.21 -27.37
N VAL A 105 5.32 -12.12 -26.03
CA VAL A 105 4.16 -12.18 -25.12
C VAL A 105 3.82 -10.78 -24.63
N PRO A 106 2.57 -10.29 -24.80
CA PRO A 106 2.19 -8.94 -24.37
C PRO A 106 2.31 -8.74 -22.86
N VAL A 107 2.69 -7.52 -22.46
CA VAL A 107 2.92 -7.14 -21.06
C VAL A 107 1.91 -6.12 -20.61
N VAL A 108 1.36 -6.34 -19.42
CA VAL A 108 0.65 -5.34 -18.61
C VAL A 108 1.54 -4.98 -17.40
N SER A 109 1.70 -3.70 -17.11
CA SER A 109 2.60 -3.25 -16.04
C SER A 109 1.85 -2.42 -15.00
N TRP A 110 1.97 -2.80 -13.73
CA TRP A 110 1.30 -2.14 -12.61
C TRP A 110 2.29 -1.35 -11.75
N GLN A 111 2.04 -0.06 -11.60
CA GLN A 111 2.80 0.84 -10.73
C GLN A 111 2.08 1.07 -9.40
N HIS A 112 2.84 0.96 -8.31
CA HIS A 112 2.31 1.07 -6.93
C HIS A 112 2.94 2.23 -6.14
N ALA A 113 3.98 2.87 -6.67
CA ALA A 113 4.73 3.88 -5.93
C ALA A 113 4.66 5.25 -6.60
N ALA A 114 4.30 6.27 -5.82
CA ALA A 114 4.40 7.65 -6.26
C ALA A 114 5.87 8.11 -6.41
N PHE A 115 6.82 7.45 -5.73
CA PHE A 115 8.24 7.76 -5.84
C PHE A 115 8.97 6.71 -6.70
N LEU A 116 9.71 7.17 -7.69
CA LEU A 116 10.65 6.38 -8.49
C LEU A 116 12.05 6.99 -8.40
N LYS A 117 13.04 6.17 -8.10
CA LYS A 117 14.44 6.58 -8.19
C LYS A 117 14.75 7.10 -9.60
N PRO A 118 15.59 8.15 -9.79
CA PRO A 118 15.85 8.75 -11.11
C PRO A 118 16.24 7.72 -12.18
N ALA A 119 17.13 6.79 -11.87
CA ALA A 119 17.55 5.73 -12.80
C ALA A 119 16.38 4.82 -13.20
N ASN A 120 15.54 4.41 -12.23
CA ASN A 120 14.35 3.59 -12.51
C ASN A 120 13.33 4.32 -13.38
N ARG A 121 13.15 5.64 -13.14
CA ARG A 121 12.29 6.48 -13.96
C ARG A 121 12.78 6.55 -15.39
N LEU A 122 14.08 6.75 -15.59
CA LEU A 122 14.68 6.81 -16.94
C LEU A 122 14.50 5.47 -17.67
N LEU A 123 14.83 4.35 -17.02
CA LEU A 123 14.68 3.02 -17.60
C LEU A 123 13.21 2.69 -17.95
N LEU A 124 12.28 2.92 -17.03
CA LEU A 124 10.87 2.67 -17.29
C LEU A 124 10.32 3.59 -18.39
N ARG A 125 10.75 4.84 -18.46
CA ARG A 125 10.37 5.77 -19.52
C ARG A 125 10.88 5.32 -20.90
N SER A 126 12.13 4.84 -20.99
CA SER A 126 12.69 4.34 -22.26
C SER A 126 12.08 3.02 -22.74
N THR A 127 11.57 2.20 -21.82
CA THR A 127 10.98 0.88 -22.12
C THR A 127 9.45 0.86 -22.03
N GLN A 128 8.79 2.00 -21.77
CA GLN A 128 7.35 2.03 -21.51
C GLN A 128 6.50 1.50 -22.67
N SER A 129 6.97 1.61 -23.90
CA SER A 129 6.29 1.12 -25.10
C SER A 129 6.25 -0.41 -25.19
N LEU A 130 7.10 -1.12 -24.45
CA LEU A 130 7.09 -2.58 -24.37
C LEU A 130 5.89 -3.13 -23.58
N SER A 131 5.24 -2.31 -22.76
CA SER A 131 4.00 -2.69 -22.07
C SER A 131 2.80 -2.19 -22.87
N ARG A 132 1.90 -3.09 -23.23
CA ARG A 132 0.66 -2.78 -23.96
C ARG A 132 -0.31 -1.96 -23.13
N LEU A 133 -0.32 -2.21 -21.81
CA LEU A 133 -1.17 -1.51 -20.85
C LEU A 133 -0.37 -1.20 -19.58
N TRP A 134 -0.62 -0.04 -19.02
CA TRP A 134 -0.12 0.39 -17.72
C TRP A 134 -1.28 0.55 -16.75
N ILE A 135 -1.04 0.22 -15.49
CA ILE A 135 -2.02 0.39 -14.40
C ILE A 135 -1.38 1.23 -13.31
N GLY A 136 -2.09 2.23 -12.81
CA GLY A 136 -1.76 2.95 -11.59
C GLY A 136 -2.68 2.52 -10.46
N ASP A 137 -2.15 2.32 -9.25
CA ASP A 137 -2.93 1.85 -8.09
C ASP A 137 -3.66 2.97 -7.35
N SER A 138 -3.50 4.20 -7.78
CA SER A 138 -4.15 5.39 -7.23
C SER A 138 -4.25 6.49 -8.28
N GLU A 139 -5.08 7.51 -8.03
CA GLU A 139 -5.18 8.67 -8.92
C GLU A 139 -3.82 9.35 -9.11
N THR A 140 -3.11 9.58 -8.00
CA THR A 140 -1.78 10.16 -8.03
C THR A 140 -0.77 9.29 -8.78
N VAL A 141 -0.72 7.97 -8.54
CA VAL A 141 0.22 7.08 -9.24
C VAL A 141 -0.12 7.00 -10.73
N THR A 142 -1.39 6.98 -11.10
CA THR A 142 -1.84 6.99 -12.50
C THR A 142 -1.37 8.25 -13.21
N ARG A 143 -1.63 9.43 -12.64
CA ARG A 143 -1.16 10.71 -13.16
C ARG A 143 0.36 10.77 -13.28
N LEU A 144 1.09 10.37 -12.22
CA LEU A 144 2.55 10.35 -12.24
C LEU A 144 3.13 9.33 -13.24
N THR A 145 2.43 8.24 -13.52
CA THR A 145 2.81 7.27 -14.56
C THR A 145 2.70 7.91 -15.95
N ALA A 146 1.59 8.61 -16.24
CA ALA A 146 1.45 9.36 -17.47
C ALA A 146 2.56 10.41 -17.65
N GLU A 147 2.75 11.27 -16.66
CA GLU A 147 3.70 12.38 -16.71
C GLU A 147 5.17 11.93 -16.78
N ARG A 148 5.56 11.01 -15.88
CA ARG A 148 6.97 10.64 -15.69
C ARG A 148 7.47 9.62 -16.69
N LEU A 149 6.60 8.71 -17.12
CA LEU A 149 6.95 7.66 -18.07
C LEU A 149 6.49 7.98 -19.50
N ALA A 150 5.75 9.06 -19.71
CA ALA A 150 5.15 9.45 -20.99
C ALA A 150 4.21 8.36 -21.55
N VAL A 151 3.38 7.76 -20.68
CA VAL A 151 2.37 6.78 -21.09
C VAL A 151 1.11 7.52 -21.52
N GLY A 152 0.66 7.26 -22.74
CA GLY A 152 -0.58 7.85 -23.28
C GLY A 152 -1.84 7.32 -22.58
N PRO A 153 -2.95 8.10 -22.59
CA PRO A 153 -4.19 7.77 -21.89
C PRO A 153 -4.82 6.45 -22.37
N ASP A 154 -4.69 6.13 -23.66
CA ASP A 154 -5.22 4.88 -24.22
C ASP A 154 -4.54 3.62 -23.69
N ARG A 155 -3.36 3.76 -23.12
CA ARG A 155 -2.58 2.67 -22.52
C ARG A 155 -2.46 2.76 -21.01
N LEU A 156 -3.28 3.57 -20.36
CA LEU A 156 -3.22 3.79 -18.92
C LEU A 156 -4.61 3.61 -18.31
N VAL A 157 -4.67 2.84 -17.22
CA VAL A 157 -5.90 2.59 -16.45
C VAL A 157 -5.59 2.76 -14.97
N GLN A 158 -6.51 3.32 -14.21
CA GLN A 158 -6.46 3.30 -12.77
C GLN A 158 -7.18 2.05 -12.25
N TRP A 159 -6.48 1.23 -11.45
CA TRP A 159 -7.07 0.17 -10.67
C TRP A 159 -6.48 0.19 -9.26
N PRO A 160 -7.19 0.75 -8.28
CA PRO A 160 -6.73 0.74 -6.89
C PRO A 160 -6.50 -0.69 -6.42
N ILE A 161 -5.33 -0.96 -5.84
CA ILE A 161 -4.97 -2.30 -5.36
C ILE A 161 -5.76 -2.70 -4.09
N PHE A 162 -6.50 -1.78 -3.50
CA PHE A 162 -7.32 -1.98 -2.32
C PHE A 162 -8.76 -2.33 -2.70
N ARG A 163 -9.26 -3.42 -2.10
CA ARG A 163 -10.65 -3.85 -2.17
C ARG A 163 -11.23 -3.78 -0.76
N ALA A 164 -12.22 -2.94 -0.55
CA ALA A 164 -12.87 -2.80 0.74
C ALA A 164 -13.68 -4.05 1.12
N ASP A 165 -13.61 -4.41 2.40
CA ASP A 165 -14.35 -5.51 3.01
C ASP A 165 -15.34 -4.96 4.06
N PRO A 166 -16.65 -4.98 3.79
CA PRO A 166 -17.66 -4.54 4.76
C PRO A 166 -17.69 -5.37 6.05
N SER A 167 -17.18 -6.61 6.04
CA SER A 167 -17.13 -7.51 7.19
C SER A 167 -15.91 -7.32 8.08
N ALA A 168 -14.95 -6.47 7.68
CA ALA A 168 -13.74 -6.23 8.45
C ALA A 168 -14.05 -5.74 9.88
N PRO A 169 -13.23 -6.14 10.87
CA PRO A 169 -13.39 -5.71 12.26
C PRO A 169 -13.50 -4.19 12.39
N ARG A 170 -14.37 -3.74 13.30
CA ARG A 170 -14.60 -2.31 13.57
C ARG A 170 -13.99 -1.92 14.91
N CYS A 171 -13.52 -0.68 14.99
CA CYS A 171 -13.12 -0.09 16.25
C CYS A 171 -14.33 0.22 17.13
N GLU A 172 -14.12 0.16 18.45
CA GLU A 172 -15.10 0.63 19.42
C GLU A 172 -14.94 2.15 19.63
N PRO A 173 -16.06 2.86 19.92
CA PRO A 173 -16.00 4.27 20.29
C PRO A 173 -15.19 4.48 21.57
N TRP A 174 -14.37 5.54 21.61
CA TRP A 174 -13.75 5.99 22.86
C TRP A 174 -14.81 6.40 23.89
N ARG A 175 -14.56 6.09 25.16
CA ARG A 175 -15.44 6.44 26.29
C ARG A 175 -14.72 7.34 27.30
N PRO A 176 -15.42 8.30 27.91
CA PRO A 176 -14.81 9.13 28.95
C PRO A 176 -14.18 8.31 30.06
N GLY A 177 -12.93 8.65 30.41
CA GLY A 177 -12.13 7.93 31.42
C GLY A 177 -11.20 6.85 30.86
N GLU A 178 -11.35 6.47 29.57
CA GLU A 178 -10.43 5.54 28.91
C GLU A 178 -9.19 6.28 28.36
N ILE A 179 -8.09 5.53 28.22
CA ILE A 179 -6.91 5.98 27.49
C ILE A 179 -7.26 6.06 25.99
N LEU A 180 -7.02 7.22 25.38
CA LEU A 180 -7.20 7.42 23.97
C LEU A 180 -6.07 6.72 23.18
N ARG A 181 -6.38 5.66 22.44
CA ARG A 181 -5.42 4.89 21.65
C ARG A 181 -5.37 5.40 20.22
N ILE A 182 -4.21 5.95 19.85
CA ILE A 182 -3.90 6.40 18.50
C ILE A 182 -2.90 5.40 17.92
N GLY A 183 -3.06 4.98 16.68
CA GLY A 183 -2.15 4.00 16.08
C GLY A 183 -1.62 4.37 14.71
N SER A 184 -0.58 3.68 14.32
CA SER A 184 -0.01 3.70 12.96
C SER A 184 0.50 2.33 12.59
N LEU A 185 0.42 1.95 11.32
CA LEU A 185 0.95 0.70 10.77
C LEU A 185 1.90 0.96 9.61
N GLY A 186 3.09 0.39 9.68
CA GLY A 186 4.04 0.44 8.57
C GLY A 186 5.47 0.12 8.97
N ARG A 187 6.29 -0.17 7.96
CA ARG A 187 7.72 -0.40 8.20
C ARG A 187 8.37 0.82 8.83
N LEU A 188 9.27 0.61 9.82
CA LEU A 188 10.05 1.68 10.42
C LEU A 188 11.17 2.12 9.45
N HIS A 189 10.78 2.92 8.46
CA HIS A 189 11.60 3.38 7.34
C HIS A 189 11.41 4.90 7.14
N PRO A 190 12.44 5.66 6.74
CA PRO A 190 12.36 7.13 6.59
C PRO A 190 11.17 7.65 5.79
N VAL A 191 10.75 6.90 4.76
CA VAL A 191 9.59 7.27 3.95
C VAL A 191 8.28 7.35 4.73
N LYS A 192 8.16 6.63 5.85
CA LYS A 192 6.96 6.62 6.71
C LYS A 192 6.84 7.81 7.66
N GLY A 193 7.92 8.59 7.83
CA GLY A 193 7.89 9.86 8.55
C GLY A 193 7.61 9.74 10.05
N TYR A 194 7.93 8.60 10.67
CA TYR A 194 7.70 8.41 12.11
C TYR A 194 8.54 9.34 12.99
N ASP A 195 9.68 9.79 12.50
CA ASP A 195 10.48 10.86 13.11
C ASP A 195 9.69 12.19 13.19
N VAL A 196 8.94 12.55 12.16
CA VAL A 196 8.04 13.71 12.16
C VAL A 196 6.91 13.55 13.18
N LEU A 197 6.40 12.32 13.35
CA LEU A 197 5.39 12.02 14.35
C LEU A 197 5.94 12.16 15.77
N VAL A 198 7.17 11.68 16.04
CA VAL A 198 7.84 11.86 17.34
C VAL A 198 8.06 13.35 17.62
N ASP A 199 8.51 14.13 16.66
CA ASP A 199 8.64 15.59 16.78
C ASP A 199 7.29 16.28 17.08
N ALA A 200 6.21 15.81 16.44
CA ALA A 200 4.86 16.33 16.67
C ALA A 200 4.37 16.03 18.10
N LEU A 201 4.63 14.81 18.61
CA LEU A 201 4.29 14.43 19.99
C LEU A 201 5.05 15.29 21.02
N GLY A 202 6.32 15.59 20.78
CA GLY A 202 7.11 16.49 21.65
C GLY A 202 6.57 17.92 21.69
N ARG A 203 5.76 18.32 20.70
CA ARG A 203 5.11 19.64 20.62
C ARG A 203 3.69 19.67 21.20
N LEU A 204 3.11 18.50 21.51
CA LEU A 204 1.69 18.38 21.86
C LEU A 204 1.32 19.04 23.19
N GLY A 205 2.28 19.23 24.09
CA GLY A 205 2.04 19.87 25.38
C GLY A 205 1.18 19.02 26.31
N HIS A 206 0.63 19.67 27.34
CA HIS A 206 -0.25 19.01 28.30
C HIS A 206 -1.63 18.74 27.69
N THR A 207 -2.15 17.54 27.93
CA THR A 207 -3.48 17.11 27.47
C THR A 207 -4.35 16.70 28.65
N ASN A 208 -5.63 17.06 28.61
CA ASN A 208 -6.59 16.67 29.67
C ASN A 208 -7.06 15.22 29.54
N VAL A 209 -6.88 14.60 28.34
CA VAL A 209 -7.23 13.22 28.09
C VAL A 209 -5.94 12.40 28.02
N PRO A 210 -5.81 11.32 28.82
CA PRO A 210 -4.66 10.44 28.71
C PRO A 210 -4.69 9.73 27.37
N TYR A 211 -3.55 9.67 26.69
CA TYR A 211 -3.43 9.00 25.39
C TYR A 211 -2.17 8.14 25.31
N GLU A 212 -2.22 7.14 24.47
CA GLU A 212 -1.06 6.38 24.00
C GLU A 212 -1.03 6.33 22.47
N LEU A 213 0.18 6.32 21.93
CA LEU A 213 0.41 6.17 20.50
C LEU A 213 1.19 4.88 20.23
N LEU A 214 0.59 4.00 19.42
CA LEU A 214 1.16 2.69 19.09
C LEU A 214 1.59 2.66 17.61
N ILE A 215 2.87 2.36 17.38
CA ILE A 215 3.37 2.13 16.01
C ILE A 215 3.61 0.64 15.82
N GLY A 216 2.77 0.01 15.00
CA GLY A 216 2.92 -1.37 14.58
C GLY A 216 3.81 -1.47 13.34
N GLY A 217 4.88 -2.27 13.45
CA GLY A 217 5.83 -2.52 12.38
C GLY A 217 7.27 -2.61 12.86
N ASP A 218 8.13 -3.12 11.98
CA ASP A 218 9.57 -3.22 12.21
C ASP A 218 10.36 -2.49 11.12
N GLY A 219 11.64 -2.24 11.38
CA GLY A 219 12.55 -1.65 10.41
C GLY A 219 13.78 -1.00 11.04
N ALA A 220 14.69 -0.55 10.19
CA ALA A 220 15.99 -0.03 10.58
C ALA A 220 15.95 1.28 11.41
N GLN A 221 14.78 1.92 11.53
CA GLN A 221 14.65 3.14 12.32
C GLN A 221 14.24 2.91 13.78
N LYS A 222 14.02 1.66 14.22
CA LYS A 222 13.51 1.34 15.54
C LYS A 222 14.30 2.02 16.67
N GLU A 223 15.62 1.83 16.69
CA GLU A 223 16.52 2.39 17.70
C GLU A 223 16.56 3.92 17.65
N ALA A 224 16.60 4.48 16.43
CA ALA A 224 16.62 5.94 16.25
C ALA A 224 15.33 6.60 16.75
N LEU A 225 14.17 6.01 16.46
CA LEU A 225 12.87 6.51 16.93
C LEU A 225 12.73 6.40 18.45
N SER A 226 13.22 5.30 19.04
CA SER A 226 13.23 5.12 20.49
C SER A 226 14.11 6.17 21.18
N ALA A 227 15.32 6.41 20.65
CA ALA A 227 16.23 7.43 21.17
C ALA A 227 15.64 8.85 21.05
N GLN A 228 15.02 9.18 19.90
CA GLN A 228 14.37 10.46 19.66
C GLN A 228 13.23 10.70 20.66
N ALA A 229 12.36 9.69 20.88
CA ALA A 229 11.26 9.76 21.83
C ALA A 229 11.77 9.95 23.28
N GLN A 230 12.81 9.21 23.66
CA GLN A 230 13.44 9.34 24.99
C GLN A 230 14.05 10.73 25.18
N ALA A 231 14.79 11.25 24.19
CA ALA A 231 15.39 12.59 24.25
C ALA A 231 14.33 13.70 24.37
N ALA A 232 13.14 13.49 23.78
CA ALA A 232 12.01 14.42 23.89
C ALA A 232 11.12 14.19 25.13
N GLY A 233 11.46 13.24 26.02
CA GLY A 233 10.68 12.92 27.22
C GLY A 233 9.29 12.33 26.93
N ILE A 234 9.08 11.73 25.75
CA ILE A 234 7.79 11.17 25.33
C ILE A 234 7.62 9.78 25.95
N THR A 235 6.66 9.64 26.84
CA THR A 235 6.31 8.36 27.51
C THR A 235 5.08 7.69 26.92
N SER A 236 4.30 8.41 26.11
CA SER A 236 3.05 7.92 25.50
C SER A 236 3.27 7.13 24.21
N LEU A 237 4.49 7.04 23.66
CA LEU A 237 4.81 6.31 22.44
C LEU A 237 5.25 4.87 22.75
N ARG A 238 4.67 3.91 22.02
CA ARG A 238 5.07 2.49 22.03
C ARG A 238 5.32 1.99 20.63
N LEU A 239 6.48 1.36 20.42
CA LEU A 239 6.80 0.59 19.20
C LEU A 239 6.36 -0.85 19.44
N ALA A 240 5.23 -1.25 18.84
CA ALA A 240 4.60 -2.56 19.07
C ALA A 240 5.31 -3.73 18.35
N GLY A 241 6.30 -3.43 17.48
CA GLY A 241 6.91 -4.45 16.63
C GLY A 241 5.98 -4.91 15.52
N TYR A 242 6.30 -6.06 14.93
CA TYR A 242 5.49 -6.62 13.85
C TYR A 242 4.08 -6.99 14.31
N VAL A 243 3.08 -6.54 13.58
CA VAL A 243 1.67 -6.83 13.82
C VAL A 243 1.22 -7.94 12.86
N GLY A 244 0.92 -9.11 13.42
CA GLY A 244 0.49 -10.29 12.66
C GLY A 244 -0.98 -10.21 12.21
N ASP A 245 -1.81 -9.51 12.99
CA ASP A 245 -3.22 -9.26 12.66
C ASP A 245 -3.49 -7.74 12.63
N PRO A 246 -3.36 -7.09 11.45
CA PRO A 246 -3.66 -5.68 11.30
C PRO A 246 -5.11 -5.31 11.63
N GLY A 247 -6.06 -6.21 11.33
CA GLY A 247 -7.47 -5.98 11.60
C GLY A 247 -7.77 -5.84 13.10
N ALA A 248 -7.28 -6.78 13.90
CA ALA A 248 -7.42 -6.73 15.36
C ALA A 248 -6.68 -5.53 15.96
N PHE A 249 -5.48 -5.21 15.45
CA PHE A 249 -4.74 -4.02 15.89
C PHE A 249 -5.54 -2.74 15.64
N LEU A 250 -6.07 -2.55 14.44
CA LEU A 250 -6.85 -1.36 14.07
C LEU A 250 -8.16 -1.29 14.86
N ALA A 251 -8.84 -2.40 15.08
CA ALA A 251 -10.06 -2.45 15.88
C ALA A 251 -9.83 -2.05 17.35
N GLY A 252 -8.61 -2.18 17.86
CA GLY A 252 -8.22 -1.75 19.21
C GLY A 252 -7.92 -0.25 19.36
N LEU A 253 -7.99 0.54 18.28
CA LEU A 253 -7.65 1.97 18.26
C LEU A 253 -8.90 2.87 18.28
N HIS A 254 -8.69 4.16 18.52
CA HIS A 254 -9.72 5.20 18.40
C HIS A 254 -9.43 6.23 17.30
N ALA A 255 -8.18 6.30 16.84
CA ALA A 255 -7.76 7.12 15.69
C ALA A 255 -6.49 6.53 15.05
N TYR A 256 -6.24 6.91 13.82
CA TYR A 256 -5.07 6.45 13.06
C TYR A 256 -4.26 7.63 12.53
N VAL A 257 -2.92 7.51 12.52
CA VAL A 257 -2.02 8.54 11.99
C VAL A 257 -1.04 7.95 10.96
N GLN A 258 -0.91 8.61 9.80
CA GLN A 258 0.01 8.22 8.72
C GLN A 258 0.88 9.40 8.30
N PRO A 259 2.04 9.62 8.93
CA PRO A 259 2.86 10.81 8.73
C PRO A 259 3.84 10.70 7.55
N SER A 260 3.52 9.88 6.57
CA SER A 260 4.42 9.50 5.48
C SER A 260 4.91 10.68 4.64
N ARG A 261 6.16 10.60 4.18
CA ARG A 261 6.74 11.52 3.19
C ARG A 261 6.34 11.20 1.75
N SER A 262 5.99 9.93 1.49
CA SER A 262 5.53 9.49 0.16
C SER A 262 4.74 8.20 0.28
N GLU A 263 3.64 8.12 -0.45
CA GLU A 263 2.80 6.93 -0.61
C GLU A 263 2.34 6.76 -2.06
N GLY A 264 1.92 5.53 -2.41
CA GLY A 264 1.04 5.29 -3.53
C GLY A 264 -0.41 5.40 -3.07
N LEU A 265 -1.04 4.24 -2.84
CA LEU A 265 -2.38 4.17 -2.25
C LEU A 265 -2.36 4.35 -0.72
N CYS A 266 -1.40 3.74 -0.03
CA CYS A 266 -1.35 3.58 1.44
C CYS A 266 -2.41 2.64 2.00
N VAL A 267 -2.27 1.34 1.74
CA VAL A 267 -3.20 0.29 2.18
C VAL A 267 -3.55 0.41 3.67
N ALA A 268 -2.57 0.58 4.55
CA ALA A 268 -2.80 0.63 6.00
C ALA A 268 -3.74 1.78 6.45
N ALA A 269 -3.65 2.96 5.82
CA ALA A 269 -4.57 4.05 6.13
C ALA A 269 -6.00 3.76 5.64
N HIS A 270 -6.14 3.04 4.51
CA HIS A 270 -7.43 2.60 4.00
C HIS A 270 -8.02 1.48 4.87
N GLU A 271 -7.19 0.56 5.38
CA GLU A 271 -7.62 -0.43 6.38
C GLU A 271 -8.08 0.24 7.68
N ALA A 272 -7.41 1.31 8.11
CA ALA A 272 -7.85 2.10 9.28
C ALA A 272 -9.22 2.77 9.03
N MET A 273 -9.42 3.39 7.86
CA MET A 273 -10.75 3.92 7.49
C MET A 273 -11.80 2.80 7.43
N GLN A 274 -11.44 1.62 6.94
CA GLN A 274 -12.32 0.45 6.91
C GLN A 274 -12.70 -0.01 8.32
N ALA A 275 -11.79 0.05 9.28
CA ALA A 275 -12.08 -0.24 10.69
C ALA A 275 -12.98 0.83 11.36
N GLY A 276 -13.27 1.94 10.68
CA GLY A 276 -14.07 3.03 11.23
C GLY A 276 -13.25 4.03 12.05
N LEU A 277 -11.95 4.12 11.78
CA LEU A 277 -11.07 5.09 12.42
C LEU A 277 -11.03 6.42 11.64
N PRO A 278 -11.10 7.57 12.30
CA PRO A 278 -10.69 8.83 11.69
C PRO A 278 -9.18 8.80 11.43
N VAL A 279 -8.77 9.31 10.26
CA VAL A 279 -7.37 9.24 9.83
C VAL A 279 -6.74 10.61 9.76
N ILE A 280 -5.61 10.81 10.45
CA ILE A 280 -4.70 11.95 10.24
C ILE A 280 -3.60 11.46 9.30
N ALA A 281 -3.39 12.15 8.18
CA ALA A 281 -2.35 11.73 7.24
C ALA A 281 -1.62 12.90 6.59
N SER A 282 -0.37 12.66 6.18
CA SER A 282 0.29 13.58 5.26
C SER A 282 -0.42 13.59 3.91
N ALA A 283 -0.52 14.76 3.27
CA ALA A 283 -1.15 14.96 1.97
C ALA A 283 -0.30 14.38 0.82
N VAL A 284 -0.11 13.06 0.80
CA VAL A 284 0.69 12.33 -0.19
C VAL A 284 -0.08 11.16 -0.79
N GLY A 285 0.22 10.82 -2.04
CA GLY A 285 -0.39 9.69 -2.74
C GLY A 285 -1.91 9.84 -2.88
N GLU A 286 -2.64 8.78 -2.56
CA GLU A 286 -4.11 8.75 -2.61
C GLU A 286 -4.77 9.40 -1.37
N LEU A 287 -4.03 9.61 -0.29
CA LEU A 287 -4.60 10.07 0.98
C LEU A 287 -5.40 11.38 0.90
N PRO A 288 -4.96 12.42 0.16
CA PRO A 288 -5.76 13.66 -0.01
C PRO A 288 -7.07 13.45 -0.77
N HIS A 289 -7.17 12.40 -1.59
CA HIS A 289 -8.40 12.06 -2.33
C HIS A 289 -9.34 11.18 -1.49
N SER A 290 -8.80 10.42 -0.54
CA SER A 290 -9.57 9.52 0.34
C SER A 290 -10.10 10.23 1.58
N ILE A 291 -9.32 11.12 2.16
CA ILE A 291 -9.67 11.86 3.39
C ILE A 291 -10.36 13.17 3.03
N VAL A 292 -11.49 13.45 3.68
CA VAL A 292 -12.18 14.74 3.63
C VAL A 292 -11.92 15.46 4.93
N ASP A 293 -11.21 16.58 4.82
CA ASP A 293 -10.69 17.36 5.96
C ASP A 293 -11.81 17.79 6.91
N GLY A 294 -11.62 17.53 8.21
CA GLY A 294 -12.62 17.80 9.25
C GLY A 294 -13.86 16.90 9.23
N THR A 295 -14.03 16.01 8.22
CA THR A 295 -15.21 15.18 8.06
C THR A 295 -14.90 13.70 8.30
N THR A 296 -13.86 13.17 7.66
CA THR A 296 -13.43 11.77 7.77
C THR A 296 -12.05 11.62 8.41
N GLY A 297 -11.40 12.72 8.70
CA GLY A 297 -10.05 12.83 9.24
C GLY A 297 -9.45 14.19 8.92
N TRP A 298 -8.11 14.24 8.86
CA TRP A 298 -7.38 15.47 8.52
C TRP A 298 -6.15 15.15 7.67
N THR A 299 -5.82 16.08 6.79
CA THR A 299 -4.57 16.03 6.03
C THR A 299 -3.64 17.16 6.46
N VAL A 300 -2.34 16.88 6.48
CA VAL A 300 -1.27 17.83 6.83
C VAL A 300 -0.18 17.83 5.77
N PRO A 301 0.58 18.91 5.58
CA PRO A 301 1.74 18.90 4.70
C PRO A 301 2.75 17.81 5.11
N PRO A 302 3.35 17.07 4.17
CA PRO A 302 4.34 16.03 4.51
C PRO A 302 5.59 16.65 5.14
N GLY A 303 6.06 16.07 6.26
CA GLY A 303 7.22 16.55 7.00
C GLY A 303 6.94 17.72 7.96
N ASP A 304 5.70 18.21 8.04
CA ASP A 304 5.33 19.31 8.92
C ASP A 304 4.87 18.80 10.30
N ALA A 305 5.83 18.68 11.23
CA ALA A 305 5.56 18.26 12.61
C ALA A 305 4.68 19.27 13.38
N ARG A 306 4.69 20.56 13.03
CA ARG A 306 3.87 21.58 13.69
C ARG A 306 2.40 21.43 13.28
N ALA A 307 2.12 21.28 11.99
CA ALA A 307 0.78 21.02 11.50
C ALA A 307 0.22 19.72 12.07
N LEU A 308 1.04 18.66 12.11
CA LEU A 308 0.66 17.37 12.67
C LEU A 308 0.34 17.50 14.18
N ALA A 309 1.17 18.20 14.96
CA ALA A 309 0.92 18.46 16.38
C ALA A 309 -0.39 19.20 16.62
N SER A 310 -0.70 20.20 15.80
CA SER A 310 -1.96 20.97 15.90
C SER A 310 -3.18 20.10 15.68
N VAL A 311 -3.14 19.18 14.71
CA VAL A 311 -4.23 18.25 14.47
C VAL A 311 -4.33 17.18 15.56
N LEU A 312 -3.22 16.67 16.06
CA LEU A 312 -3.19 15.73 17.20
C LEU A 312 -3.77 16.39 18.46
N ALA A 313 -3.42 17.65 18.74
CA ALA A 313 -3.99 18.42 19.87
C ALA A 313 -5.51 18.54 19.76
N ARG A 314 -6.02 18.84 18.57
CA ARG A 314 -7.46 18.90 18.28
C ARG A 314 -8.15 17.56 18.50
N LEU A 315 -7.53 16.47 18.04
CA LEU A 315 -8.05 15.10 18.18
C LEU A 315 -8.12 14.70 19.66
N VAL A 316 -7.03 14.90 20.40
CA VAL A 316 -6.96 14.56 21.84
C VAL A 316 -7.87 15.46 22.66
N GLY A 317 -8.06 16.72 22.27
CA GLY A 317 -8.94 17.66 22.95
C GLY A 317 -10.44 17.38 22.78
N ASN A 318 -10.85 16.65 21.71
CA ASN A 318 -12.25 16.38 21.40
C ASN A 318 -12.48 14.91 20.97
N PRO A 319 -12.16 13.94 21.83
CA PRO A 319 -12.22 12.52 21.44
C PRO A 319 -13.66 12.00 21.25
N GLY A 320 -14.66 12.69 21.76
CA GLY A 320 -16.08 12.32 21.59
C GLY A 320 -16.57 12.32 20.14
N ASP A 321 -15.96 13.14 19.28
CA ASP A 321 -16.34 13.28 17.87
C ASP A 321 -15.73 12.19 16.96
N LEU A 322 -14.75 11.44 17.47
CA LEU A 322 -13.94 10.52 16.67
C LEU A 322 -14.77 9.37 16.08
N ALA A 323 -15.69 8.81 16.86
CA ALA A 323 -16.54 7.71 16.40
C ALA A 323 -17.42 8.11 15.21
N ALA A 324 -18.03 9.29 15.27
CA ALA A 324 -18.85 9.81 14.18
C ALA A 324 -18.01 10.12 12.92
N MET A 325 -16.82 10.68 13.10
CA MET A 325 -15.86 10.95 12.02
C MET A 325 -15.38 9.65 11.38
N GLY A 326 -15.02 8.65 12.18
CA GLY A 326 -14.60 7.33 11.73
C GLY A 326 -15.71 6.57 11.00
N GLY A 327 -16.97 6.69 11.46
CA GLY A 327 -18.14 6.15 10.75
C GLY A 327 -18.23 6.70 9.32
N ARG A 328 -18.13 8.02 9.15
CA ARG A 328 -18.12 8.68 7.83
C ARG A 328 -16.89 8.27 7.00
N ALA A 329 -15.74 8.07 7.62
CA ALA A 329 -14.54 7.58 6.94
C ALA A 329 -14.77 6.19 6.35
N ARG A 330 -15.39 5.27 7.12
CA ARG A 330 -15.73 3.93 6.67
C ARG A 330 -16.75 3.96 5.52
N GLU A 331 -17.84 4.70 5.65
CA GLU A 331 -18.86 4.81 4.60
C GLU A 331 -18.25 5.27 3.27
N ARG A 332 -17.46 6.34 3.32
CA ARG A 332 -16.75 6.86 2.15
C ARG A 332 -15.80 5.82 1.53
N LEU A 333 -15.07 5.09 2.37
CA LEU A 333 -14.15 4.06 1.90
C LEU A 333 -14.88 2.91 1.21
N LEU A 334 -15.94 2.39 1.84
CA LEU A 334 -16.72 1.26 1.30
C LEU A 334 -17.38 1.62 -0.03
N ASP A 335 -17.82 2.86 -0.22
CA ASP A 335 -18.33 3.36 -1.50
C ASP A 335 -17.21 3.46 -2.54
N ARG A 336 -16.12 4.15 -2.21
CA ARG A 336 -15.04 4.48 -3.14
C ARG A 336 -14.25 3.25 -3.61
N PHE A 337 -14.03 2.26 -2.73
CA PHE A 337 -13.23 1.06 -2.97
C PHE A 337 -14.05 -0.23 -2.88
N SER A 338 -15.34 -0.16 -3.24
CA SER A 338 -16.25 -1.31 -3.16
C SER A 338 -15.74 -2.52 -3.94
N ALA A 339 -16.09 -3.72 -3.47
CA ALA A 339 -15.73 -4.97 -4.12
C ALA A 339 -16.22 -5.02 -5.58
N ALA A 340 -17.44 -4.53 -5.85
CA ALA A 340 -18.01 -4.46 -7.20
C ALA A 340 -17.18 -3.56 -8.12
N ARG A 341 -16.75 -2.38 -7.64
CA ARG A 341 -15.90 -1.46 -8.41
C ARG A 341 -14.54 -2.07 -8.72
N PHE A 342 -13.92 -2.71 -7.71
CA PHE A 342 -12.64 -3.41 -7.86
C PHE A 342 -12.74 -4.51 -8.94
N GLU A 343 -13.78 -5.32 -8.88
CA GLU A 343 -14.04 -6.41 -9.83
C GLU A 343 -14.30 -5.89 -11.24
N ASN A 344 -15.19 -4.92 -11.40
CA ASN A 344 -15.54 -4.36 -12.71
C ASN A 344 -14.31 -3.78 -13.43
N ILE A 345 -13.42 -3.08 -12.71
CA ILE A 345 -12.19 -2.55 -13.30
C ILE A 345 -11.27 -3.71 -13.72
N GLY A 346 -11.06 -4.70 -12.87
CA GLY A 346 -10.20 -5.85 -13.17
C GLY A 346 -10.70 -6.66 -14.37
N LEU A 347 -12.01 -6.92 -14.48
CA LEU A 347 -12.62 -7.59 -15.63
C LEU A 347 -12.49 -6.75 -16.91
N SER A 348 -12.66 -5.42 -16.83
CA SER A 348 -12.47 -4.53 -17.99
C SER A 348 -11.02 -4.54 -18.50
N ILE A 349 -10.03 -4.63 -17.59
CA ILE A 349 -8.63 -4.78 -17.94
C ILE A 349 -8.41 -6.13 -18.63
N LEU A 350 -8.99 -7.21 -18.11
CA LEU A 350 -8.90 -8.54 -18.72
C LEU A 350 -9.49 -8.58 -20.13
N ASP A 351 -10.62 -7.90 -20.36
CA ASP A 351 -11.22 -7.77 -21.70
C ASP A 351 -10.33 -6.98 -22.67
N ARG A 352 -9.64 -5.95 -22.18
CA ARG A 352 -8.62 -5.25 -22.99
C ARG A 352 -7.44 -6.17 -23.34
N MET A 353 -6.98 -7.00 -22.39
CA MET A 353 -5.88 -7.94 -22.61
C MET A 353 -6.21 -9.00 -23.68
N ARG A 354 -7.47 -9.41 -23.80
CA ARG A 354 -7.90 -10.37 -24.84
C ARG A 354 -7.75 -9.84 -26.27
N ARG A 355 -7.53 -8.54 -26.43
CA ARG A 355 -7.39 -7.87 -27.74
C ARG A 355 -5.93 -7.64 -28.16
N PHE A 356 -4.97 -8.07 -27.35
CA PHE A 356 -3.52 -7.87 -27.60
C PHE A 356 -2.90 -8.91 -28.52
#